data_801f46d2ec48ed4a688003f0ac1054bc
#
_entry.id   801f46d2ec48ed4a688003f0ac1054bc
#
_cell.length_a   1.000
_cell.length_b   1.000
_cell.length_c   1.000
_cell.angle_alpha   90.00
_cell.angle_beta   90.00
_cell.angle_gamma   90.00
#
_symmetry.space_group_name_H-M   'P 1'
#
loop_
_entity.id
_entity.type
_entity.pdbx_description
1 polymer ?
#
loop_
_entity_poly.entity_id
_entity_poly.type
_entity_poly.pdbx_seq_one_letter_code
_entity_poly.pdbx_strand_id
1 'polypeptide(L)'
;ESTYSEKIESRYVDLESGEFVEAPEPDYDMYKAAKQTEYSTKVTSSNVGFQRRPNVASVYLVRDEAGDVSRIILPVHGSGLWDLMYGFLALDADGETVRELIYYQQKETPGLGGEVQNPAWQDKWDGKKLFEDGEVAIRVVKNANPSNPHTIDALSGATLTSKGVENTIQYWVGEQGFGQFLKTQAWRS
;
A
#
# COMPACT_ATOMS: atom_id res chain seq x y z
N GLU A 1 -9.18 -29.37 9.88
CA GLU A 1 -8.03 -28.50 9.82
C GLU A 1 -7.54 -28.42 8.37
N SER A 2 -7.84 -27.27 7.75
CA SER A 2 -7.32 -27.03 6.43
C SER A 2 -5.84 -26.72 6.55
N THR A 3 -5.03 -27.59 6.04
CA THR A 3 -3.62 -27.30 5.83
C THR A 3 -3.51 -26.37 4.63
N TYR A 4 -3.84 -25.11 4.85
CA TYR A 4 -3.53 -24.08 3.89
C TYR A 4 -2.07 -23.74 4.04
N SER A 5 -1.23 -24.32 3.21
CA SER A 5 0.13 -23.84 3.10
C SER A 5 0.21 -22.82 1.97
N GLU A 6 -0.31 -21.63 2.22
CA GLU A 6 -0.02 -20.50 1.38
C GLU A 6 1.46 -20.16 1.58
N LYS A 7 2.19 -20.07 0.49
CA LYS A 7 3.59 -19.68 0.54
C LYS A 7 3.70 -18.20 0.29
N ILE A 8 4.34 -17.51 1.22
CA ILE A 8 4.65 -16.09 1.07
C ILE A 8 6.09 -15.97 0.59
N GLU A 9 6.26 -15.36 -0.57
CA GLU A 9 7.56 -15.11 -1.17
C GLU A 9 7.91 -13.64 -1.06
N SER A 10 9.07 -13.34 -0.48
CA SER A 10 9.59 -11.99 -0.37
C SER A 10 10.39 -11.65 -1.62
N ARG A 11 10.11 -10.52 -2.25
CA ARG A 11 10.80 -10.04 -3.44
C ARG A 11 11.14 -8.57 -3.30
N TYR A 12 12.07 -8.10 -4.12
CA TYR A 12 12.43 -6.68 -4.21
C TYR A 12 12.05 -6.15 -5.59
N VAL A 13 11.55 -4.91 -5.62
CA VAL A 13 11.09 -4.24 -6.83
C VAL A 13 11.82 -2.91 -6.97
N ASP A 14 12.38 -2.68 -8.15
CA ASP A 14 12.85 -1.35 -8.54
C ASP A 14 11.62 -0.52 -8.87
N LEU A 15 11.39 0.55 -8.10
CA LEU A 15 10.16 1.33 -8.25
C LEU A 15 10.11 2.12 -9.55
N GLU A 16 11.25 2.47 -10.12
CA GLU A 16 11.28 3.20 -11.38
C GLU A 16 10.91 2.30 -12.57
N SER A 17 11.48 1.11 -12.65
CA SER A 17 11.22 0.19 -13.75
C SER A 17 10.00 -0.70 -13.55
N GLY A 18 9.63 -0.93 -12.30
CA GLY A 18 8.56 -1.89 -11.96
C GLY A 18 9.00 -3.34 -12.04
N GLU A 19 10.30 -3.60 -12.23
CA GLU A 19 10.82 -4.96 -12.37
C GLU A 19 11.35 -5.50 -11.05
N PHE A 20 11.32 -6.83 -10.91
CA PHE A 20 11.98 -7.50 -9.80
C PHE A 20 13.49 -7.35 -9.92
N VAL A 21 14.14 -7.11 -8.80
CA VAL A 21 15.60 -6.98 -8.71
C VAL A 21 16.10 -7.75 -7.50
N GLU A 22 17.41 -7.95 -7.43
CA GLU A 22 18.03 -8.49 -6.23
C GLU A 22 18.16 -7.39 -5.19
N ALA A 23 18.28 -7.77 -3.91
CA ALA A 23 18.51 -6.80 -2.84
C ALA A 23 19.76 -5.99 -3.15
N PRO A 24 19.71 -4.65 -3.05
CA PRO A 24 20.87 -3.79 -3.32
C PRO A 24 22.07 -4.07 -2.41
N GLU A 25 21.81 -4.59 -1.22
CA GLU A 25 22.84 -4.97 -0.26
C GLU A 25 22.32 -6.07 0.67
N PRO A 26 23.19 -6.84 1.36
CA PRO A 26 22.74 -7.80 2.37
C PRO A 26 21.94 -7.11 3.46
N ASP A 27 20.89 -7.78 3.95
CA ASP A 27 20.01 -7.25 5.01
C ASP A 27 19.36 -5.91 4.64
N TYR A 28 19.02 -5.76 3.36
CA TYR A 28 18.40 -4.55 2.85
C TYR A 28 17.10 -4.23 3.58
N ASP A 29 16.98 -2.98 4.05
CA ASP A 29 15.78 -2.45 4.70
C ASP A 29 15.35 -1.19 3.94
N MET A 30 14.18 -1.22 3.33
CA MET A 30 13.68 -0.11 2.51
C MET A 30 13.48 1.18 3.31
N TYR A 31 13.15 1.09 4.59
CA TYR A 31 12.96 2.28 5.42
C TYR A 31 14.27 2.95 5.78
N LYS A 32 15.32 2.17 6.02
CA LYS A 32 16.67 2.69 6.21
C LYS A 32 17.23 3.25 4.92
N ALA A 33 16.99 2.56 3.81
CA ALA A 33 17.42 2.99 2.48
C ALA A 33 16.81 4.34 2.09
N ALA A 34 15.55 4.59 2.49
CA ALA A 34 14.88 5.85 2.22
C ALA A 34 15.58 7.06 2.87
N LYS A 35 16.42 6.83 3.87
CA LYS A 35 17.19 7.89 4.54
C LYS A 35 18.57 8.11 3.94
N GLN A 36 18.97 7.29 2.97
CA GLN A 36 20.28 7.36 2.33
C GLN A 36 20.12 7.86 0.90
N THR A 37 20.82 8.95 0.57
CA THR A 37 20.69 9.60 -0.74
C THR A 37 20.95 8.63 -1.91
N GLU A 38 21.94 7.74 -1.77
CA GLU A 38 22.31 6.81 -2.84
C GLU A 38 21.26 5.71 -3.11
N TYR A 39 20.40 5.40 -2.10
CA TYR A 39 19.39 4.35 -2.22
C TYR A 39 17.97 4.88 -2.28
N SER A 40 17.82 6.18 -2.44
CA SER A 40 16.50 6.81 -2.37
C SER A 40 16.33 7.90 -3.40
N THR A 41 15.07 8.29 -3.60
CA THR A 41 14.69 9.36 -4.52
C THR A 41 13.79 10.34 -3.78
N LYS A 42 13.97 11.61 -4.07
CA LYS A 42 13.20 12.68 -3.45
C LYS A 42 11.73 12.57 -3.86
N VAL A 43 10.84 12.66 -2.86
CA VAL A 43 9.39 12.71 -3.11
C VAL A 43 9.05 14.07 -3.70
N THR A 44 8.27 14.09 -4.78
CA THR A 44 7.84 15.32 -5.44
C THR A 44 6.32 15.39 -5.52
N SER A 45 5.77 16.58 -5.40
CA SER A 45 4.34 16.87 -5.60
C SER A 45 3.42 15.95 -4.80
N SER A 46 3.78 15.64 -3.56
CA SER A 46 3.00 14.76 -2.71
C SER A 46 3.05 15.20 -1.25
N ASN A 47 2.00 14.86 -0.54
CA ASN A 47 1.79 15.26 0.86
C ASN A 47 1.75 14.03 1.77
N VAL A 48 2.80 13.20 1.72
CA VAL A 48 2.85 11.92 2.45
C VAL A 48 3.65 11.97 3.75
N GLY A 49 4.31 13.10 4.03
CA GLY A 49 4.99 13.33 5.30
C GLY A 49 6.41 12.78 5.41
N PHE A 50 6.94 12.20 4.33
CA PHE A 50 8.34 11.83 4.26
C PHE A 50 8.98 12.44 3.01
N GLN A 51 10.28 12.70 3.06
CA GLN A 51 10.97 13.48 2.01
C GLN A 51 11.55 12.62 0.90
N ARG A 52 11.87 11.37 1.18
CA ARG A 52 12.51 10.48 0.22
C ARG A 52 11.89 9.09 0.30
N ARG A 53 11.77 8.44 -0.86
CA ARG A 53 11.31 7.07 -0.95
C ARG A 53 12.46 6.15 -1.34
N PRO A 54 12.47 4.89 -0.92
CA PRO A 54 13.53 3.97 -1.36
C PRO A 54 13.44 3.76 -2.87
N ASN A 55 14.58 3.53 -3.52
CA ASN A 55 14.59 3.17 -4.94
C ASN A 55 14.10 1.73 -5.15
N VAL A 56 14.39 0.87 -4.19
CA VAL A 56 13.98 -0.54 -4.21
C VAL A 56 13.12 -0.80 -2.99
N ALA A 57 11.94 -1.36 -3.21
CA ALA A 57 11.00 -1.67 -2.14
C ALA A 57 10.78 -3.17 -2.04
N SER A 58 10.42 -3.62 -0.84
CA SER A 58 10.01 -5.00 -0.61
C SER A 58 8.56 -5.19 -1.05
N VAL A 59 8.26 -6.34 -1.61
CA VAL A 59 6.90 -6.80 -1.85
C VAL A 59 6.79 -8.26 -1.44
N TYR A 60 5.56 -8.70 -1.16
CA TYR A 60 5.31 -10.08 -0.76
C TYR A 60 4.28 -10.68 -1.70
N LEU A 61 4.60 -11.83 -2.25
CA LEU A 61 3.70 -12.55 -3.15
C LEU A 61 3.15 -13.76 -2.39
N VAL A 62 1.83 -13.87 -2.36
CA VAL A 62 1.17 -15.04 -1.77
C VAL A 62 0.83 -15.99 -2.92
N ARG A 63 1.34 -17.23 -2.85
CA ARG A 63 1.08 -18.23 -3.87
C ARG A 63 0.10 -19.28 -3.35
N ASP A 64 -0.79 -19.71 -4.23
CA ASP A 64 -1.72 -20.78 -3.93
C ASP A 64 -1.06 -22.16 -4.10
N GLU A 65 -1.83 -23.24 -3.91
CA GLU A 65 -1.33 -24.61 -4.02
C GLU A 65 -0.82 -24.94 -5.43
N ALA A 66 -1.36 -24.30 -6.47
CA ALA A 66 -0.91 -24.47 -7.85
C ALA A 66 0.36 -23.69 -8.17
N GLY A 67 0.85 -22.87 -7.24
CA GLY A 67 2.03 -22.03 -7.43
C GLY A 67 1.76 -20.69 -8.09
N ASP A 68 0.49 -20.37 -8.34
CA ASP A 68 0.10 -19.08 -8.91
C ASP A 68 0.01 -18.00 -7.83
N VAL A 69 0.33 -16.77 -8.21
CA VAL A 69 0.17 -15.64 -7.30
C VAL A 69 -1.31 -15.36 -7.10
N SER A 70 -1.77 -15.49 -5.86
CA SER A 70 -3.15 -15.20 -5.48
C SER A 70 -3.32 -13.81 -4.87
N ARG A 71 -2.28 -13.30 -4.23
CA ARG A 71 -2.27 -11.95 -3.63
C ARG A 71 -0.90 -11.32 -3.73
N ILE A 72 -0.91 -9.98 -3.76
CA ILE A 72 0.28 -9.16 -3.73
C ILE A 72 0.16 -8.26 -2.51
N ILE A 73 1.19 -8.23 -1.67
CA ILE A 73 1.18 -7.41 -0.45
C ILE A 73 2.25 -6.34 -0.58
N LEU A 74 1.81 -5.08 -0.47
CA LEU A 74 2.66 -3.91 -0.61
C LEU A 74 2.80 -3.20 0.73
N PRO A 75 4.04 -2.98 1.23
CA PRO A 75 4.24 -2.12 2.38
C PRO A 75 3.90 -0.68 2.00
N VAL A 76 3.14 -0.01 2.84
CA VAL A 76 2.77 1.39 2.63
C VAL A 76 3.00 2.18 3.92
N HIS A 77 3.42 3.43 3.80
CA HIS A 77 3.50 4.33 4.94
C HIS A 77 3.27 5.77 4.49
N GLY A 78 2.83 6.58 5.42
CA GLY A 78 2.59 7.99 5.21
C GLY A 78 2.00 8.64 6.46
N SER A 79 1.96 9.96 6.47
CA SER A 79 1.47 10.71 7.62
C SER A 79 -0.01 10.53 7.87
N GLY A 80 -0.35 10.23 9.14
CA GLY A 80 -1.67 10.52 9.68
C GLY A 80 -1.72 11.98 10.14
N LEU A 81 -2.52 12.25 11.16
CA LEU A 81 -2.57 13.60 11.76
C LEU A 81 -1.32 13.87 12.62
N TRP A 82 -0.86 12.89 13.39
CA TRP A 82 0.18 13.10 14.39
C TRP A 82 1.56 12.57 13.97
N ASP A 83 1.62 11.46 13.25
CA ASP A 83 2.89 10.85 12.86
C ASP A 83 2.71 9.93 11.66
N LEU A 84 3.83 9.39 11.18
CA LEU A 84 3.80 8.37 10.12
C LEU A 84 3.06 7.13 10.60
N MET A 85 2.24 6.58 9.73
CA MET A 85 1.54 5.32 9.95
C MET A 85 2.10 4.29 8.96
N TYR A 86 2.27 3.07 9.43
CA TYR A 86 2.86 1.98 8.63
C TYR A 86 1.86 0.84 8.51
N GLY A 87 1.69 0.35 7.31
CA GLY A 87 0.75 -0.72 7.05
C GLY A 87 1.08 -1.56 5.84
N PHE A 88 0.17 -2.45 5.50
CA PHE A 88 0.24 -3.30 4.31
C PHE A 88 -1.04 -3.20 3.52
N LEU A 89 -0.90 -3.08 2.22
CA LEU A 89 -2.01 -3.11 1.27
C LEU A 89 -1.95 -4.42 0.51
N ALA A 90 -2.96 -5.27 0.69
CA ALA A 90 -3.06 -6.55 -0.01
C ALA A 90 -4.02 -6.42 -1.20
N LEU A 91 -3.55 -6.85 -2.36
CA LEU A 91 -4.28 -6.80 -3.62
C LEU A 91 -4.50 -8.20 -4.18
N ASP A 92 -5.54 -8.37 -4.99
CA ASP A 92 -5.68 -9.55 -5.83
C ASP A 92 -4.56 -9.60 -6.87
N ALA A 93 -4.42 -10.73 -7.54
CA ALA A 93 -3.43 -10.92 -8.61
C ALA A 93 -3.67 -10.01 -9.83
N ASP A 94 -4.82 -9.33 -9.90
CA ASP A 94 -5.07 -8.33 -10.95
C ASP A 94 -4.28 -7.02 -10.73
N GLY A 95 -3.68 -6.85 -9.55
CA GLY A 95 -2.92 -5.64 -9.21
C GLY A 95 -3.78 -4.40 -9.02
N GLU A 96 -5.07 -4.56 -8.86
CA GLU A 96 -6.02 -3.46 -8.83
C GLU A 96 -7.06 -3.56 -7.73
N THR A 97 -7.55 -4.78 -7.45
CA THR A 97 -8.60 -5.00 -6.46
C THR A 97 -8.01 -5.13 -5.08
N VAL A 98 -8.44 -4.26 -4.17
CA VAL A 98 -8.02 -4.30 -2.77
C VAL A 98 -8.70 -5.46 -2.05
N ARG A 99 -7.93 -6.19 -1.26
CA ARG A 99 -8.46 -7.22 -0.35
C ARG A 99 -8.35 -6.81 1.10
N GLU A 100 -7.22 -6.19 1.49
CA GLU A 100 -7.03 -5.73 2.86
C GLU A 100 -6.16 -4.49 2.89
N LEU A 101 -6.44 -3.61 3.84
CA LEU A 101 -5.52 -2.56 4.26
C LEU A 101 -5.37 -2.68 5.76
N ILE A 102 -4.17 -3.00 6.24
CA ILE A 102 -3.90 -3.22 7.65
C ILE A 102 -2.79 -2.28 8.10
N TYR A 103 -3.07 -1.45 9.10
CA TYR A 103 -2.05 -0.64 9.75
C TYR A 103 -1.55 -1.35 11.00
N TYR A 104 -0.25 -1.55 11.11
CA TYR A 104 0.37 -2.19 12.27
C TYR A 104 1.05 -1.20 13.21
N GLN A 105 1.26 0.04 12.77
CA GLN A 105 1.87 1.08 13.59
C GLN A 105 1.23 2.43 13.27
N GLN A 106 0.72 3.10 14.31
CA GLN A 106 0.13 4.42 14.21
C GLN A 106 0.14 5.08 15.59
N LYS A 107 0.10 6.40 15.62
CA LYS A 107 0.08 7.19 16.86
C LYS A 107 -1.10 8.16 16.90
N GLU A 108 -2.20 7.74 16.30
CA GLU A 108 -3.39 8.54 16.22
C GLU A 108 -4.21 8.44 17.52
N THR A 109 -5.17 9.34 17.68
CA THR A 109 -6.01 9.40 18.89
C THR A 109 -6.92 8.17 18.96
N PRO A 110 -6.88 7.39 20.06
CA PRO A 110 -7.80 6.26 20.24
C PRO A 110 -9.26 6.69 20.10
N GLY A 111 -10.03 5.89 19.39
CA GLY A 111 -11.45 6.16 19.12
C GLY A 111 -11.70 7.16 18.00
N LEU A 112 -10.68 7.85 17.52
CA LEU A 112 -10.75 8.78 16.38
C LEU A 112 -9.86 8.25 15.25
N GLY A 113 -8.69 8.85 15.03
CA GLY A 113 -7.76 8.39 13.99
C GLY A 113 -7.23 6.98 14.22
N GLY A 114 -7.11 6.55 15.47
CA GLY A 114 -6.70 5.18 15.80
C GLY A 114 -7.63 4.10 15.25
N GLU A 115 -8.82 4.48 14.82
CA GLU A 115 -9.80 3.56 14.21
C GLU A 115 -9.36 3.07 12.81
N VAL A 116 -8.25 3.56 12.27
CA VAL A 116 -7.63 2.94 11.08
C VAL A 116 -7.28 1.47 11.32
N GLN A 117 -7.13 1.06 12.59
CA GLN A 117 -6.86 -0.33 12.97
C GLN A 117 -8.15 -1.12 13.27
N ASN A 118 -9.32 -0.49 13.23
CA ASN A 118 -10.58 -1.16 13.47
C ASN A 118 -10.95 -2.05 12.28
N PRO A 119 -11.13 -3.38 12.49
CA PRO A 119 -11.50 -4.28 11.40
C PRO A 119 -12.77 -3.87 10.64
N ALA A 120 -13.76 -3.29 11.32
CA ALA A 120 -14.97 -2.83 10.66
C ALA A 120 -14.70 -1.73 9.62
N TRP A 121 -13.75 -0.83 9.91
CA TRP A 121 -13.35 0.18 8.93
C TRP A 121 -12.47 -0.41 7.83
N GLN A 122 -11.55 -1.30 8.21
CA GLN A 122 -10.67 -1.98 7.25
C GLN A 122 -11.46 -2.78 6.23
N ASP A 123 -12.57 -3.39 6.66
CA ASP A 123 -13.43 -4.18 5.77
C ASP A 123 -14.06 -3.35 4.65
N LYS A 124 -14.16 -2.04 4.83
CA LYS A 124 -14.70 -1.14 3.80
C LYS A 124 -13.80 -1.03 2.58
N TRP A 125 -12.54 -1.43 2.72
CA TRP A 125 -11.57 -1.43 1.61
C TRP A 125 -11.69 -2.66 0.73
N ASP A 126 -12.22 -3.76 1.25
CA ASP A 126 -12.30 -5.03 0.53
C ASP A 126 -13.16 -4.89 -0.73
N GLY A 127 -12.60 -5.29 -1.86
CA GLY A 127 -13.28 -5.23 -3.16
C GLY A 127 -13.18 -3.89 -3.88
N LYS A 128 -12.60 -2.88 -3.26
CA LYS A 128 -12.43 -1.57 -3.91
C LYS A 128 -11.36 -1.63 -4.99
N LYS A 129 -11.49 -0.78 -6.00
CA LYS A 129 -10.59 -0.71 -7.14
C LYS A 129 -9.70 0.51 -7.03
N LEU A 130 -8.39 0.30 -7.18
CA LEU A 130 -7.41 1.39 -7.10
C LEU A 130 -7.47 2.34 -8.28
N PHE A 131 -7.79 1.82 -9.47
CA PHE A 131 -7.67 2.56 -10.73
C PHE A 131 -8.97 2.63 -11.50
N GLU A 132 -9.11 3.69 -12.28
CA GLU A 132 -10.14 3.85 -13.29
C GLU A 132 -9.46 4.31 -14.58
N ASP A 133 -9.63 3.57 -15.66
CA ASP A 133 -8.99 3.86 -16.96
C ASP A 133 -7.46 4.05 -16.84
N GLY A 134 -6.82 3.25 -15.98
CA GLY A 134 -5.38 3.28 -15.78
C GLY A 134 -4.87 4.38 -14.86
N GLU A 135 -5.75 5.22 -14.32
CA GLU A 135 -5.38 6.30 -13.41
C GLU A 135 -5.83 6.02 -11.99
N VAL A 136 -5.07 6.52 -11.02
CA VAL A 136 -5.41 6.37 -9.59
C VAL A 136 -6.76 7.02 -9.32
N ALA A 137 -7.71 6.21 -8.82
CA ALA A 137 -9.08 6.67 -8.56
C ALA A 137 -9.53 6.46 -7.12
N ILE A 138 -8.76 5.73 -6.32
CA ILE A 138 -9.11 5.42 -4.93
C ILE A 138 -9.15 6.69 -4.08
N ARG A 139 -10.22 6.85 -3.30
CA ARG A 139 -10.40 8.03 -2.46
C ARG A 139 -11.06 7.65 -1.14
N VAL A 140 -10.71 8.38 -0.09
CA VAL A 140 -11.37 8.29 1.21
C VAL A 140 -12.17 9.56 1.40
N VAL A 141 -13.50 9.45 1.40
CA VAL A 141 -14.41 10.60 1.37
C VAL A 141 -15.49 10.47 2.43
N LYS A 142 -16.02 11.61 2.85
CA LYS A 142 -17.12 11.64 3.81
C LYS A 142 -18.40 11.19 3.10
N ASN A 143 -19.18 10.32 3.77
CA ASN A 143 -20.43 9.79 3.22
C ASN A 143 -20.26 9.09 1.87
N ALA A 144 -19.25 8.22 1.77
CA ALA A 144 -19.01 7.45 0.55
C ALA A 144 -20.20 6.58 0.21
N ASN A 145 -20.55 6.51 -1.07
CA ASN A 145 -21.55 5.58 -1.56
C ASN A 145 -20.93 4.17 -1.59
N PRO A 146 -21.48 3.20 -0.83
CA PRO A 146 -20.92 1.84 -0.81
C PRO A 146 -20.85 1.17 -2.17
N SER A 147 -21.69 1.56 -3.14
CA SER A 147 -21.66 0.99 -4.47
C SER A 147 -20.60 1.60 -5.38
N ASN A 148 -19.95 2.70 -4.96
CA ASN A 148 -18.84 3.27 -5.73
C ASN A 148 -17.60 2.41 -5.51
N PRO A 149 -17.00 1.84 -6.57
CA PRO A 149 -15.84 0.95 -6.42
C PRO A 149 -14.55 1.66 -6.02
N HIS A 150 -14.53 3.00 -6.04
CA HIS A 150 -13.31 3.76 -5.81
C HIS A 150 -13.31 4.57 -4.52
N THR A 151 -14.39 4.55 -3.74
CA THR A 151 -14.48 5.38 -2.55
C THR A 151 -14.67 4.56 -1.29
N ILE A 152 -13.99 4.99 -0.22
CA ILE A 152 -14.08 4.42 1.11
C ILE A 152 -14.58 5.52 2.04
N ASP A 153 -15.52 5.18 2.92
CA ASP A 153 -16.07 6.13 3.87
C ASP A 153 -15.01 6.52 4.91
N ALA A 154 -14.85 7.81 5.12
CA ALA A 154 -13.85 8.35 6.04
C ALA A 154 -14.19 7.99 7.49
N LEU A 155 -13.18 8.01 8.34
CA LEU A 155 -13.35 7.82 9.78
C LEU A 155 -14.15 8.98 10.37
N SER A 156 -15.13 8.65 11.21
CA SER A 156 -15.94 9.65 11.89
C SER A 156 -15.07 10.46 12.86
N GLY A 157 -15.14 11.78 12.73
CA GLY A 157 -14.39 12.68 13.62
C GLY A 157 -12.88 12.69 13.41
N ALA A 158 -12.36 12.07 12.35
CA ALA A 158 -10.93 11.98 12.09
C ALA A 158 -10.61 12.29 10.62
N THR A 159 -11.03 13.47 10.18
CA THR A 159 -10.88 13.92 8.78
C THR A 159 -9.43 14.00 8.33
N LEU A 160 -8.54 14.50 9.17
CA LEU A 160 -7.12 14.65 8.78
C LEU A 160 -6.40 13.30 8.72
N THR A 161 -6.70 12.38 9.63
CA THR A 161 -6.17 11.01 9.54
C THR A 161 -6.68 10.32 8.27
N SER A 162 -7.96 10.46 7.96
CA SER A 162 -8.57 9.89 6.76
C SER A 162 -7.90 10.44 5.49
N LYS A 163 -7.63 11.75 5.45
CA LYS A 163 -6.92 12.37 4.34
C LYS A 163 -5.49 11.85 4.22
N GLY A 164 -4.83 11.60 5.35
CA GLY A 164 -3.51 10.99 5.38
C GLY A 164 -3.50 9.59 4.77
N VAL A 165 -4.50 8.78 5.08
CA VAL A 165 -4.65 7.45 4.48
C VAL A 165 -4.84 7.57 2.96
N GLU A 166 -5.73 8.46 2.52
CA GLU A 166 -5.94 8.71 1.09
C GLU A 166 -4.63 9.08 0.38
N ASN A 167 -3.91 10.06 0.94
CA ASN A 167 -2.64 10.51 0.38
C ASN A 167 -1.61 9.38 0.31
N THR A 168 -1.54 8.56 1.35
CA THR A 168 -0.62 7.41 1.44
C THR A 168 -0.89 6.40 0.33
N ILE A 169 -2.15 5.97 0.21
CA ILE A 169 -2.50 4.94 -0.78
C ILE A 169 -2.34 5.48 -2.19
N GLN A 170 -2.81 6.70 -2.47
CA GLN A 170 -2.64 7.32 -3.78
C GLN A 170 -1.17 7.45 -4.17
N TYR A 171 -0.31 7.78 -3.22
CA TYR A 171 1.12 7.87 -3.47
C TYR A 171 1.72 6.51 -3.83
N TRP A 172 1.47 5.50 -2.99
CA TRP A 172 2.12 4.19 -3.15
C TRP A 172 1.62 3.39 -4.33
N VAL A 173 0.38 3.58 -4.76
CA VAL A 173 -0.11 2.94 -5.99
C VAL A 173 0.09 3.81 -7.22
N GLY A 174 0.59 5.03 -7.04
CA GLY A 174 0.87 5.98 -8.09
C GLY A 174 2.28 5.83 -8.68
N GLU A 175 2.61 6.75 -9.55
CA GLU A 175 3.83 6.72 -10.37
C GLU A 175 5.14 6.68 -9.57
N GLN A 176 5.21 7.38 -8.44
CA GLN A 176 6.41 7.41 -7.61
C GLN A 176 6.54 6.20 -6.69
N GLY A 177 5.46 5.48 -6.45
CA GLY A 177 5.41 4.27 -5.63
C GLY A 177 5.44 3.01 -6.47
N PHE A 178 4.48 2.11 -6.23
CA PHE A 178 4.39 0.82 -6.92
C PHE A 178 3.67 0.88 -8.27
N GLY A 179 3.27 2.07 -8.73
CA GLY A 179 2.47 2.21 -9.95
C GLY A 179 3.05 1.50 -11.16
N GLN A 180 4.35 1.62 -11.40
CA GLN A 180 4.98 0.95 -12.54
C GLN A 180 4.99 -0.57 -12.36
N PHE A 181 5.25 -1.05 -11.15
CA PHE A 181 5.18 -2.49 -10.84
C PHE A 181 3.77 -3.05 -11.11
N LEU A 182 2.74 -2.32 -10.70
CA LEU A 182 1.35 -2.74 -10.90
C LEU A 182 0.98 -2.73 -12.40
N LYS A 183 1.55 -1.83 -13.18
CA LYS A 183 1.33 -1.80 -14.64
C LYS A 183 2.01 -2.93 -15.37
N THR A 184 3.27 -3.23 -15.02
CA THR A 184 4.04 -4.29 -15.68
C THR A 184 3.54 -5.68 -15.32
N GLN A 185 2.92 -5.81 -14.14
CA GLN A 185 2.44 -7.09 -13.61
C GLN A 185 3.53 -8.18 -13.64
N ALA A 186 4.73 -7.81 -13.18
CA ALA A 186 5.90 -8.67 -13.22
C ALA A 186 5.69 -10.04 -12.53
N TRP A 187 4.77 -10.12 -11.57
CA TRP A 187 4.45 -11.36 -10.87
C TRP A 187 3.76 -12.41 -11.74
N ARG A 188 3.30 -12.04 -12.95
CA ARG A 188 2.62 -12.96 -13.88
C ARG A 188 3.59 -13.67 -14.82
N SER A 189 4.85 -13.30 -14.77
CA SER A 189 5.89 -13.91 -15.62
C SER A 189 6.42 -15.22 -15.06
#